data_017e597bc522635de1672c0ff8b08664
#
_entry.id   017e597bc522635de1672c0ff8b08664
#
_cell.length_a   1.000
_cell.length_b   1.000
_cell.length_c   1.000
_cell.angle_alpha   90.00
_cell.angle_beta   90.00
_cell.angle_gamma   90.00
#
_symmetry.space_group_name_H-M   'P 1'
#
loop_
_entity.id
_entity.type
_entity.pdbx_description
1 polymer ?
#
loop_
_entity_poly.entity_id
_entity_poly.type
_entity_poly.pdbx_seq_one_letter_code
_entity_poly.pdbx_strand_id
1 'polypeptide(L)'
;MKINRRDFIKTGGMVMLGSLAVPSFLGSCTGNKVDQATGISFAQNHFGVSENDMKKVLAAALEKGGDYADLFFEHSYRNNIGLQDGAVNRASSNIDFGMGVRVLAGDQTGYAYVENVTLDEMLKAARTAARIATGSAGKAPVALTEEPIPNNYYGVQTPWDELAVNAKTPYLQKLNDQIFALDKRVHKVMASLGDTTSHILFCNSEGQMYYDYRPMVTLGAVCIMEDNGKIENSYASRAFRMGAEFLTDDIIAEVAKEAVEKTSILFQAIKPKGGEMPVVMGAGGSGILLHEAIGHAFEADFNRKNTSIFSDQLNKKVCNEHINVVDDGTIPFNRGSVNIDDEGIAGQKTYIVKEGILDRKSTR
;
A
#
# COMPACT_ATOMS: atom_id res chain seq x y z
N MET A 1 -13.13 -41.30 5.40
CA MET A 1 -12.18 -41.15 6.52
C MET A 1 -12.65 -39.98 7.37
N LYS A 2 -13.08 -40.19 8.61
CA LYS A 2 -13.53 -39.07 9.48
C LYS A 2 -12.30 -38.46 10.14
N ILE A 3 -11.91 -37.26 9.67
CA ILE A 3 -10.86 -36.48 10.32
C ILE A 3 -11.45 -35.88 11.60
N ASN A 4 -10.83 -36.12 12.75
CA ASN A 4 -11.30 -35.56 14.01
C ASN A 4 -10.86 -34.09 14.16
N ARG A 5 -11.54 -33.31 15.00
CA ARG A 5 -11.30 -31.89 15.23
C ARG A 5 -9.84 -31.56 15.59
N ARG A 6 -9.17 -32.46 16.29
CA ARG A 6 -7.80 -32.24 16.78
C ARG A 6 -6.76 -32.39 15.67
N ASP A 7 -6.99 -33.30 14.70
CA ASP A 7 -6.11 -33.50 13.54
C ASP A 7 -6.32 -32.41 12.51
N PHE A 8 -7.56 -31.93 12.36
CA PHE A 8 -7.86 -30.76 11.53
C PHE A 8 -7.14 -29.49 12.02
N ILE A 9 -7.16 -29.24 13.34
CA ILE A 9 -6.48 -28.07 13.94
C ILE A 9 -4.96 -28.19 13.81
N LYS A 10 -4.38 -29.38 13.96
CA LYS A 10 -2.94 -29.62 13.80
C LYS A 10 -2.49 -29.43 12.35
N THR A 11 -3.24 -29.93 11.40
CA THR A 11 -2.91 -29.83 9.97
C THR A 11 -3.17 -28.40 9.44
N GLY A 12 -4.27 -27.78 9.84
CA GLY A 12 -4.57 -26.38 9.52
C GLY A 12 -3.60 -25.38 10.15
N GLY A 13 -3.14 -25.66 11.39
CA GLY A 13 -2.17 -24.83 12.08
C GLY A 13 -0.78 -24.84 11.44
N MET A 14 -0.34 -25.93 10.83
CA MET A 14 0.94 -25.98 10.10
C MET A 14 0.90 -25.24 8.77
N VAL A 15 -0.23 -25.20 8.10
CA VAL A 15 -0.37 -24.43 6.85
C VAL A 15 -0.44 -22.91 7.11
N MET A 16 -0.95 -22.50 8.30
CA MET A 16 -1.05 -21.09 8.67
C MET A 16 0.26 -20.48 9.20
N LEU A 17 1.17 -21.28 9.76
CA LEU A 17 2.49 -20.78 10.21
C LEU A 17 3.42 -20.41 9.05
N GLY A 18 3.17 -20.89 7.83
CA GLY A 18 3.93 -20.54 6.63
C GLY A 18 3.63 -19.16 6.06
N SER A 19 2.50 -18.53 6.40
CA SER A 19 2.10 -17.23 5.84
C SER A 19 2.46 -16.01 6.71
N LEU A 20 3.05 -16.23 7.89
CA LEU A 20 3.54 -15.19 8.80
C LEU A 20 5.06 -15.25 9.01
N ALA A 21 5.80 -15.96 8.16
CA ALA A 21 7.23 -15.82 8.12
C ALA A 21 7.58 -14.43 7.57
N VAL A 22 7.51 -13.41 8.40
CA VAL A 22 8.39 -12.25 8.26
C VAL A 22 9.79 -12.85 8.21
N PRO A 23 10.57 -12.64 7.14
CA PRO A 23 11.92 -13.19 7.08
C PRO A 23 12.64 -12.85 8.38
N SER A 24 13.19 -13.84 9.06
CA SER A 24 13.93 -13.68 10.31
C SER A 24 15.25 -12.91 10.14
N PHE A 25 15.29 -11.96 9.21
CA PHE A 25 16.38 -11.01 8.98
C PHE A 25 16.41 -9.84 9.95
N LEU A 26 15.62 -9.87 11.03
CA LEU A 26 15.75 -8.93 12.14
C LEU A 26 16.98 -9.18 13.04
N GLY A 27 17.93 -10.00 12.57
CA GLY A 27 19.25 -10.15 13.17
C GLY A 27 20.17 -9.04 12.68
N SER A 28 20.30 -7.96 13.48
CA SER A 28 21.44 -7.04 13.47
C SER A 28 21.78 -6.39 12.11
N CYS A 29 20.91 -5.58 11.56
CA CYS A 29 21.32 -4.57 10.59
C CYS A 29 21.75 -3.29 11.32
N THR A 30 22.93 -3.29 11.92
CA THR A 30 23.78 -2.10 11.99
C THR A 30 24.46 -1.94 10.62
N GLY A 31 23.67 -1.93 9.55
CA GLY A 31 24.13 -1.60 8.21
C GLY A 31 24.32 -0.09 8.15
N ASN A 32 25.45 0.36 7.64
CA ASN A 32 25.70 1.74 7.25
C ASN A 32 24.43 2.26 6.56
N LYS A 33 23.85 3.33 7.10
CA LYS A 33 22.87 4.12 6.40
C LYS A 33 23.50 4.47 5.06
N VAL A 34 23.01 3.92 3.97
CA VAL A 34 23.21 4.56 2.68
C VAL A 34 22.64 5.95 2.90
N ASP A 35 23.47 6.96 2.77
CA ASP A 35 23.07 8.36 2.74
C ASP A 35 22.21 8.49 1.47
N GLN A 36 20.96 8.01 1.56
CA GLN A 36 19.98 8.40 0.56
C GLN A 36 19.99 9.91 0.58
N ALA A 37 20.08 10.53 -0.59
CA ALA A 37 19.84 11.95 -0.74
C ALA A 37 18.39 12.20 -0.30
N THR A 38 18.18 12.17 1.00
CA THR A 38 16.93 12.14 1.71
C THR A 38 16.84 13.43 2.49
N GLY A 39 15.74 14.06 2.38
CA GLY A 39 15.48 15.30 3.07
C GLY A 39 14.83 16.30 2.15
N ILE A 40 14.37 17.36 2.75
CA ILE A 40 13.62 18.41 2.07
C ILE A 40 14.45 19.07 0.96
N SER A 41 15.75 19.27 1.16
CA SER A 41 16.64 19.83 0.14
C SER A 41 16.70 18.97 -1.13
N PHE A 42 16.75 17.65 -0.98
CA PHE A 42 16.66 16.75 -2.12
C PHE A 42 15.30 16.87 -2.81
N ALA A 43 14.20 16.82 -2.04
CA ALA A 43 12.85 16.90 -2.58
C ALA A 43 12.62 18.23 -3.30
N GLN A 44 13.05 19.36 -2.75
CA GLN A 44 12.95 20.66 -3.39
C GLN A 44 13.69 20.71 -4.74
N ASN A 45 14.90 20.16 -4.80
CA ASN A 45 15.66 20.07 -6.05
C ASN A 45 14.99 19.10 -7.04
N HIS A 46 14.47 17.98 -6.56
CA HIS A 46 13.81 16.95 -7.37
C HIS A 46 12.53 17.47 -8.06
N PHE A 47 11.73 18.26 -7.33
CA PHE A 47 10.52 18.89 -7.88
C PHE A 47 10.77 20.28 -8.49
N GLY A 48 11.96 20.85 -8.32
CA GLY A 48 12.30 22.18 -8.83
C GLY A 48 11.56 23.31 -8.10
N VAL A 49 11.23 23.14 -6.83
CA VAL A 49 10.45 24.09 -6.03
C VAL A 49 11.25 24.62 -4.85
N SER A 50 11.13 25.91 -4.55
CA SER A 50 11.70 26.50 -3.35
C SER A 50 10.66 26.59 -2.21
N GLU A 51 11.13 26.67 -0.96
CA GLU A 51 10.27 26.94 0.19
C GLU A 51 9.44 28.23 -0.01
N ASN A 52 10.04 29.26 -0.60
CA ASN A 52 9.36 30.51 -0.89
C ASN A 52 8.24 30.34 -1.93
N ASP A 53 8.41 29.47 -2.91
CA ASP A 53 7.36 29.19 -3.88
C ASP A 53 6.21 28.41 -3.24
N MET A 54 6.48 27.41 -2.40
CA MET A 54 5.47 26.70 -1.66
C MET A 54 4.66 27.64 -0.75
N LYS A 55 5.32 28.57 -0.04
CA LYS A 55 4.65 29.60 0.78
C LYS A 55 3.73 30.49 -0.05
N LYS A 56 4.16 30.93 -1.24
CA LYS A 56 3.32 31.74 -2.14
C LYS A 56 2.10 30.96 -2.62
N VAL A 57 2.26 29.67 -2.92
CA VAL A 57 1.17 28.79 -3.37
C VAL A 57 0.17 28.56 -2.23
N LEU A 58 0.64 28.28 -1.00
CA LEU A 58 -0.22 28.16 0.17
C LEU A 58 -0.96 29.46 0.48
N ALA A 59 -0.30 30.61 0.37
CA ALA A 59 -0.96 31.91 0.54
C ALA A 59 -2.07 32.13 -0.50
N ALA A 60 -1.84 31.78 -1.76
CA ALA A 60 -2.85 31.86 -2.82
C ALA A 60 -4.00 30.87 -2.60
N ALA A 61 -3.71 29.71 -2.03
CA ALA A 61 -4.74 28.72 -1.66
C ALA A 61 -5.68 29.23 -0.55
N LEU A 62 -5.18 30.03 0.37
CA LEU A 62 -5.96 30.61 1.46
C LEU A 62 -6.63 31.96 1.15
N GLU A 63 -6.38 32.56 -0.04
CA GLU A 63 -6.82 33.92 -0.38
C GLU A 63 -8.35 34.16 -0.30
N LYS A 64 -9.14 33.10 -0.38
CA LYS A 64 -10.61 33.13 -0.30
C LYS A 64 -11.17 32.72 1.07
N GLY A 65 -10.34 32.78 2.12
CA GLY A 65 -10.74 32.54 3.49
C GLY A 65 -10.81 31.07 3.88
N GLY A 66 -9.98 30.23 3.27
CA GLY A 66 -9.80 28.84 3.71
C GLY A 66 -9.25 28.73 5.12
N ASP A 67 -9.64 27.68 5.84
CA ASP A 67 -9.19 27.39 7.21
C ASP A 67 -7.82 26.67 7.21
N TYR A 68 -7.57 25.88 6.16
CA TYR A 68 -6.39 25.04 6.00
C TYR A 68 -6.10 24.84 4.51
N ALA A 69 -4.83 24.69 4.15
CA ALA A 69 -4.41 24.29 2.83
C ALA A 69 -3.17 23.39 2.92
N ASP A 70 -3.08 22.45 1.99
CA ASP A 70 -1.89 21.63 1.81
C ASP A 70 -1.49 21.49 0.34
N LEU A 71 -0.21 21.14 0.15
CA LEU A 71 0.40 20.83 -1.14
C LEU A 71 0.99 19.43 -1.05
N PHE A 72 0.65 18.61 -2.02
CA PHE A 72 1.14 17.26 -2.17
C PHE A 72 1.84 17.11 -3.52
N PHE A 73 3.15 16.95 -3.50
CA PHE A 73 3.96 16.71 -4.69
C PHE A 73 4.25 15.23 -4.78
N GLU A 74 4.06 14.67 -5.96
CA GLU A 74 4.34 13.26 -6.24
C GLU A 74 5.17 13.12 -7.51
N HIS A 75 6.20 12.26 -7.44
CA HIS A 75 6.91 11.73 -8.59
C HIS A 75 7.03 10.21 -8.41
N SER A 76 6.20 9.49 -9.14
CA SER A 76 6.11 8.04 -9.06
C SER A 76 6.56 7.38 -10.35
N TYR A 77 7.44 6.40 -10.21
CA TYR A 77 7.87 5.49 -11.28
C TYR A 77 7.27 4.12 -11.03
N ARG A 78 6.49 3.61 -11.97
CA ARG A 78 5.90 2.27 -11.87
C ARG A 78 6.36 1.43 -13.04
N ASN A 79 7.08 0.35 -12.75
CA ASN A 79 7.52 -0.60 -13.75
C ASN A 79 6.79 -1.93 -13.57
N ASN A 80 6.50 -2.59 -14.69
CA ASN A 80 5.95 -3.93 -14.68
C ASN A 80 6.60 -4.75 -15.80
N ILE A 81 7.07 -5.94 -15.44
CA ILE A 81 7.66 -6.91 -16.38
C ILE A 81 6.86 -8.19 -16.25
N GLY A 82 6.39 -8.69 -17.37
CA GLY A 82 5.75 -10.00 -17.50
C GLY A 82 6.63 -10.96 -18.28
N LEU A 83 6.71 -12.20 -17.81
CA LEU A 83 7.39 -13.31 -18.46
C LEU A 83 6.39 -14.45 -18.64
N GLN A 84 6.33 -15.02 -19.82
CA GLN A 84 5.51 -16.16 -20.12
C GLN A 84 6.36 -17.25 -20.76
N ASP A 85 6.33 -18.45 -20.19
CA ASP A 85 7.03 -19.63 -20.67
C ASP A 85 8.52 -19.35 -21.00
N GLY A 86 9.19 -18.65 -20.07
CA GLY A 86 10.61 -18.31 -20.17
C GLY A 86 10.95 -17.11 -21.07
N ALA A 87 9.98 -16.45 -21.69
CA ALA A 87 10.21 -15.28 -22.53
C ALA A 87 9.50 -14.03 -21.97
N VAL A 88 10.20 -12.89 -21.96
CA VAL A 88 9.55 -11.60 -21.62
C VAL A 88 8.53 -11.27 -22.70
N ASN A 89 7.27 -11.19 -22.31
CA ASN A 89 6.15 -10.88 -23.21
C ASN A 89 5.55 -9.49 -22.98
N ARG A 90 5.90 -8.85 -21.87
CA ARG A 90 5.42 -7.50 -21.52
C ARG A 90 6.47 -6.77 -20.70
N ALA A 91 6.69 -5.51 -21.06
CA ALA A 91 7.39 -4.54 -20.22
C ALA A 91 6.69 -3.19 -20.34
N SER A 92 6.43 -2.52 -19.23
CA SER A 92 5.83 -1.19 -19.20
C SER A 92 6.45 -0.37 -18.09
N SER A 93 6.56 0.93 -18.34
CA SER A 93 6.95 1.93 -17.34
C SER A 93 5.96 3.09 -17.44
N ASN A 94 5.47 3.55 -16.28
CA ASN A 94 4.62 4.71 -16.17
C ASN A 94 5.26 5.68 -15.19
N ILE A 95 5.15 6.96 -15.49
CA ILE A 95 5.66 8.04 -14.65
C ILE A 95 4.48 8.95 -14.35
N ASP A 96 4.24 9.20 -13.07
CA ASP A 96 3.32 10.22 -12.60
C ASP A 96 4.13 11.34 -11.94
N PHE A 97 3.95 12.57 -12.39
CA PHE A 97 4.64 13.74 -11.85
C PHE A 97 3.68 14.90 -11.74
N GLY A 98 3.64 15.55 -10.58
CA GLY A 98 2.78 16.70 -10.41
C GLY A 98 2.67 17.20 -8.98
N MET A 99 1.77 18.18 -8.80
CA MET A 99 1.42 18.74 -7.51
C MET A 99 -0.09 18.90 -7.39
N GLY A 100 -0.66 18.37 -6.30
CA GLY A 100 -2.03 18.65 -5.86
C GLY A 100 -2.05 19.75 -4.81
N VAL A 101 -3.08 20.59 -4.85
CA VAL A 101 -3.39 21.56 -3.80
C VAL A 101 -4.80 21.32 -3.30
N ARG A 102 -4.93 21.24 -1.97
CA ARG A 102 -6.22 21.09 -1.28
C ARG A 102 -6.45 22.29 -0.37
N VAL A 103 -7.69 22.76 -0.32
CA VAL A 103 -8.15 23.82 0.57
C VAL A 103 -9.38 23.35 1.33
N LEU A 104 -9.41 23.57 2.62
CA LEU A 104 -10.56 23.32 3.47
C LEU A 104 -11.15 24.65 3.94
N ALA A 105 -12.48 24.76 3.92
CA ALA A 105 -13.23 25.87 4.47
C ALA A 105 -14.51 25.32 5.13
N GLY A 106 -14.50 25.10 6.44
CA GLY A 106 -15.56 24.37 7.13
C GLY A 106 -15.72 22.96 6.55
N ASP A 107 -16.90 22.66 6.02
CA ASP A 107 -17.21 21.36 5.37
C ASP A 107 -16.90 21.32 3.86
N GLN A 108 -16.44 22.43 3.30
CA GLN A 108 -16.08 22.49 1.86
C GLN A 108 -14.64 22.07 1.64
N THR A 109 -14.41 21.30 0.56
CA THR A 109 -13.08 20.93 0.11
C THR A 109 -12.90 21.39 -1.32
N GLY A 110 -11.91 22.24 -1.55
CA GLY A 110 -11.42 22.62 -2.87
C GLY A 110 -10.18 21.82 -3.22
N TYR A 111 -10.12 21.25 -4.42
CA TYR A 111 -8.95 20.52 -4.90
C TYR A 111 -8.66 20.89 -6.35
N ALA A 112 -7.38 21.02 -6.66
CA ALA A 112 -6.89 21.16 -8.01
C ALA A 112 -5.47 20.55 -8.11
N TYR A 113 -5.06 20.16 -9.31
CA TYR A 113 -3.72 19.60 -9.53
C TYR A 113 -3.10 20.11 -10.82
N VAL A 114 -1.79 19.99 -10.92
CA VAL A 114 -0.99 20.30 -12.10
C VAL A 114 0.08 19.23 -12.31
N GLU A 115 0.34 18.90 -13.57
CA GLU A 115 1.45 18.01 -13.97
C GLU A 115 2.74 18.81 -14.27
N ASN A 116 2.60 20.09 -14.61
CA ASN A 116 3.74 20.97 -14.82
C ASN A 116 4.00 21.80 -13.56
N VAL A 117 5.00 21.39 -12.79
CA VAL A 117 5.35 21.99 -11.49
C VAL A 117 6.17 23.26 -11.69
N THR A 118 5.51 24.31 -12.19
CA THR A 118 6.05 25.67 -12.26
C THR A 118 5.27 26.59 -11.32
N LEU A 119 5.89 27.65 -10.82
CA LEU A 119 5.23 28.57 -9.88
C LEU A 119 3.91 29.11 -10.45
N ASP A 120 3.87 29.48 -11.74
CA ASP A 120 2.66 30.02 -12.35
C ASP A 120 1.52 29.02 -12.42
N GLU A 121 1.79 27.77 -12.79
CA GLU A 121 0.78 26.71 -12.83
C GLU A 121 0.32 26.31 -11.42
N MET A 122 1.23 26.19 -10.47
CA MET A 122 0.89 25.94 -9.06
C MET A 122 0.00 27.05 -8.48
N LEU A 123 0.28 28.33 -8.77
CA LEU A 123 -0.55 29.46 -8.34
C LEU A 123 -1.94 29.43 -8.98
N LYS A 124 -2.06 29.02 -10.25
CA LYS A 124 -3.37 28.83 -10.91
C LYS A 124 -4.19 27.72 -10.24
N ALA A 125 -3.56 26.57 -9.94
CA ALA A 125 -4.21 25.47 -9.23
C ALA A 125 -4.66 25.92 -7.82
N ALA A 126 -3.81 26.61 -7.08
CA ALA A 126 -4.12 27.12 -5.74
C ALA A 126 -5.34 28.05 -5.74
N ARG A 127 -5.39 29.00 -6.67
CA ARG A 127 -6.53 29.91 -6.82
C ARG A 127 -7.80 29.16 -7.28
N THR A 128 -7.66 28.10 -8.04
CA THR A 128 -8.80 27.25 -8.44
C THR A 128 -9.37 26.51 -7.23
N ALA A 129 -8.54 25.87 -6.42
CA ALA A 129 -8.96 25.22 -5.19
C ALA A 129 -9.59 26.22 -4.19
N ALA A 130 -9.00 27.40 -4.03
CA ALA A 130 -9.54 28.47 -3.18
C ALA A 130 -10.94 28.96 -3.61
N ARG A 131 -11.26 28.93 -4.91
CA ARG A 131 -12.59 29.31 -5.39
C ARG A 131 -13.65 28.25 -5.13
N ILE A 132 -13.25 26.99 -5.01
CA ILE A 132 -14.15 25.86 -4.72
C ILE A 132 -14.49 25.83 -3.24
N ALA A 133 -13.52 26.04 -2.35
CA ALA A 133 -13.71 26.11 -0.91
C ALA A 133 -13.48 27.56 -0.43
N THR A 134 -14.57 28.29 -0.23
CA THR A 134 -14.55 29.68 0.24
C THR A 134 -15.04 29.79 1.68
N GLY A 135 -14.31 30.55 2.48
CA GLY A 135 -14.64 30.78 3.88
C GLY A 135 -14.46 32.25 4.30
N SER A 136 -14.50 32.49 5.60
CA SER A 136 -14.28 33.80 6.19
C SER A 136 -13.02 33.88 7.05
N ALA A 137 -12.25 32.79 7.14
CA ALA A 137 -11.01 32.79 7.91
C ALA A 137 -9.94 33.61 7.19
N GLY A 138 -9.41 34.58 7.87
CA GLY A 138 -8.30 35.41 7.36
C GLY A 138 -6.94 34.79 7.70
N LYS A 139 -6.76 33.50 7.48
CA LYS A 139 -5.52 32.79 7.82
C LYS A 139 -4.42 33.05 6.79
N ALA A 140 -3.20 33.14 7.26
CA ALA A 140 -2.00 33.16 6.46
C ALA A 140 -1.15 31.92 6.78
N PRO A 141 -0.39 31.38 5.80
CA PRO A 141 0.45 30.22 6.06
C PRO A 141 1.57 30.58 7.05
N VAL A 142 1.87 29.64 7.95
CA VAL A 142 3.00 29.75 8.87
C VAL A 142 4.30 29.42 8.13
N ALA A 143 5.44 29.80 8.71
CA ALA A 143 6.75 29.45 8.16
C ALA A 143 6.88 27.91 8.11
N LEU A 144 7.34 27.41 6.97
CA LEU A 144 7.53 25.97 6.78
C LEU A 144 8.74 25.48 7.60
N THR A 145 8.57 24.36 8.25
CA THR A 145 9.60 23.69 9.06
C THR A 145 9.67 22.23 8.62
N GLU A 146 10.86 21.76 8.33
CA GLU A 146 11.09 20.33 8.09
C GLU A 146 10.79 19.54 9.36
N GLU A 147 9.83 18.62 9.26
CA GLU A 147 9.48 17.73 10.34
C GLU A 147 10.14 16.36 10.12
N PRO A 148 10.79 15.79 11.14
CA PRO A 148 11.36 14.47 11.01
C PRO A 148 10.25 13.42 10.89
N ILE A 149 10.43 12.46 10.00
CA ILE A 149 9.61 11.25 9.97
C ILE A 149 9.88 10.45 11.25
N PRO A 150 8.88 10.26 12.14
CA PRO A 150 9.12 9.69 13.47
C PRO A 150 9.54 8.22 13.42
N ASN A 151 9.12 7.48 12.39
CA ASN A 151 9.45 6.08 12.19
C ASN A 151 9.65 5.80 10.70
N ASN A 152 10.64 4.97 10.37
CA ASN A 152 10.83 4.48 9.01
C ASN A 152 10.47 3.00 8.94
N TYR A 153 9.26 2.70 8.45
CA TYR A 153 8.76 1.33 8.33
C TYR A 153 9.22 0.61 7.06
N TYR A 154 9.88 1.31 6.13
CA TYR A 154 10.30 0.76 4.84
C TYR A 154 11.64 1.32 4.34
N GLY A 155 12.66 1.22 5.18
CA GLY A 155 14.03 1.56 4.76
C GLY A 155 14.46 0.73 3.55
N VAL A 156 15.02 1.38 2.54
CA VAL A 156 15.47 0.78 1.28
C VAL A 156 16.99 0.69 1.26
N GLN A 157 17.52 -0.46 0.86
CA GLN A 157 18.97 -0.66 0.66
C GLN A 157 19.34 -0.47 -0.82
N THR A 158 18.50 -0.96 -1.73
CA THR A 158 18.74 -0.88 -3.17
C THR A 158 17.48 -0.32 -3.83
N PRO A 159 17.47 0.98 -4.19
CA PRO A 159 16.34 1.64 -4.83
C PRO A 159 15.98 1.02 -6.19
N TRP A 160 14.68 0.96 -6.51
CA TRP A 160 14.19 0.37 -7.76
C TRP A 160 14.52 1.21 -9.00
N ASP A 161 14.65 2.52 -8.86
CA ASP A 161 14.99 3.47 -9.91
C ASP A 161 16.47 3.37 -10.32
N GLU A 162 17.31 2.76 -9.48
CA GLU A 162 18.69 2.43 -9.83
C GLU A 162 18.83 1.12 -10.60
N LEU A 163 17.77 0.30 -10.70
CA LEU A 163 17.79 -1.00 -11.34
C LEU A 163 17.16 -0.97 -12.74
N ALA A 164 17.99 -1.19 -13.75
CA ALA A 164 17.50 -1.33 -15.12
C ALA A 164 16.64 -2.59 -15.30
N VAL A 165 15.70 -2.56 -16.25
CA VAL A 165 14.75 -3.65 -16.55
C VAL A 165 15.45 -4.99 -16.80
N ASN A 166 16.57 -4.99 -17.51
CA ASN A 166 17.35 -6.19 -17.81
C ASN A 166 17.97 -6.85 -16.56
N ALA A 167 18.24 -6.08 -15.51
CA ALA A 167 18.71 -6.63 -14.23
C ALA A 167 17.62 -7.34 -13.44
N LYS A 168 16.34 -7.07 -13.74
CA LYS A 168 15.17 -7.67 -13.07
C LYS A 168 14.72 -9.00 -13.73
N THR A 169 14.96 -9.14 -15.02
CA THR A 169 14.53 -10.32 -15.81
C THR A 169 15.05 -11.66 -15.28
N PRO A 170 16.32 -11.80 -14.82
CA PRO A 170 16.84 -13.07 -14.29
C PRO A 170 16.04 -13.63 -13.10
N TYR A 171 15.45 -12.78 -12.27
CA TYR A 171 14.62 -13.22 -11.14
C TYR A 171 13.31 -13.85 -11.60
N LEU A 172 12.70 -13.29 -12.64
CA LEU A 172 11.49 -13.88 -13.26
C LEU A 172 11.81 -15.19 -13.97
N GLN A 173 12.96 -15.27 -14.64
CA GLN A 173 13.42 -16.52 -15.27
C GLN A 173 13.62 -17.60 -14.21
N LYS A 174 14.27 -17.27 -13.10
CA LYS A 174 14.48 -18.20 -11.97
C LYS A 174 13.14 -18.69 -11.39
N LEU A 175 12.18 -17.78 -11.19
CA LEU A 175 10.84 -18.14 -10.71
C LEU A 175 10.13 -19.10 -11.69
N ASN A 176 10.17 -18.80 -12.99
CA ASN A 176 9.62 -19.66 -14.04
C ASN A 176 10.22 -21.06 -13.98
N ASP A 177 11.55 -21.16 -13.97
CA ASP A 177 12.27 -22.44 -14.04
C ASP A 177 12.02 -23.27 -12.77
N GLN A 178 11.94 -22.65 -11.59
CA GLN A 178 11.59 -23.33 -10.35
C GLN A 178 10.17 -23.91 -10.38
N ILE A 179 9.18 -23.16 -10.92
CA ILE A 179 7.81 -23.65 -11.02
C ILE A 179 7.75 -24.89 -11.93
N PHE A 180 8.40 -24.85 -13.11
CA PHE A 180 8.47 -26.01 -14.01
C PHE A 180 9.19 -27.21 -13.37
N ALA A 181 10.21 -26.99 -12.57
CA ALA A 181 10.97 -28.04 -11.91
C ALA A 181 10.20 -28.75 -10.79
N LEU A 182 9.23 -28.10 -10.16
CA LEU A 182 8.50 -28.61 -9.00
C LEU A 182 7.45 -29.67 -9.36
N ASP A 183 6.79 -29.57 -10.53
CA ASP A 183 5.76 -30.52 -10.92
C ASP A 183 5.71 -30.70 -12.46
N LYS A 184 5.78 -31.93 -12.93
CA LYS A 184 5.76 -32.27 -14.38
C LYS A 184 4.44 -31.93 -15.08
N ARG A 185 3.37 -31.71 -14.33
CA ARG A 185 2.05 -31.29 -14.85
C ARG A 185 2.00 -29.81 -15.19
N VAL A 186 3.02 -29.04 -14.81
CA VAL A 186 3.09 -27.62 -15.18
C VAL A 186 3.17 -27.50 -16.69
N HIS A 187 2.13 -26.93 -17.28
CA HIS A 187 1.99 -26.74 -18.71
C HIS A 187 2.41 -25.32 -19.13
N LYS A 188 2.14 -24.33 -18.25
CA LYS A 188 2.42 -22.94 -18.56
C LYS A 188 2.66 -22.12 -17.28
N VAL A 189 3.58 -21.15 -17.36
CA VAL A 189 3.88 -20.20 -16.29
C VAL A 189 3.76 -18.77 -16.81
N MET A 190 3.08 -17.92 -16.05
CA MET A 190 3.05 -16.49 -16.28
C MET A 190 3.58 -15.80 -15.03
N ALA A 191 4.83 -15.37 -15.06
CA ALA A 191 5.48 -14.67 -13.95
C ALA A 191 5.44 -13.15 -14.16
N SER A 192 5.36 -12.37 -13.08
CA SER A 192 5.36 -10.92 -13.14
C SER A 192 6.12 -10.29 -11.97
N LEU A 193 6.80 -9.22 -12.26
CA LEU A 193 7.44 -8.33 -11.28
C LEU A 193 6.96 -6.91 -11.52
N GLY A 194 6.33 -6.34 -10.52
CA GLY A 194 5.97 -4.92 -10.48
C GLY A 194 6.75 -4.21 -9.39
N ASP A 195 7.34 -3.08 -9.71
CA ASP A 195 7.97 -2.20 -8.73
C ASP A 195 7.46 -0.77 -8.87
N THR A 196 7.43 -0.07 -7.76
CA THR A 196 7.09 1.35 -7.70
C THR A 196 8.05 2.06 -6.77
N THR A 197 8.50 3.21 -7.19
CA THR A 197 9.20 4.20 -6.38
C THR A 197 8.38 5.49 -6.41
N SER A 198 8.02 6.02 -5.24
CA SER A 198 7.35 7.31 -5.14
C SER A 198 8.16 8.26 -4.26
N HIS A 199 8.49 9.41 -4.79
CA HIS A 199 9.01 10.55 -4.06
C HIS A 199 7.85 11.46 -3.70
N ILE A 200 7.62 11.69 -2.42
CA ILE A 200 6.53 12.51 -1.92
C ILE A 200 7.11 13.69 -1.15
N LEU A 201 6.72 14.90 -1.55
CA LEU A 201 6.96 16.11 -0.75
C LEU A 201 5.61 16.69 -0.36
N PHE A 202 5.36 16.78 0.93
CA PHE A 202 4.15 17.34 1.50
C PHE A 202 4.46 18.60 2.29
N CYS A 203 3.63 19.62 2.17
CA CYS A 203 3.64 20.74 3.12
C CYS A 203 2.25 21.34 3.30
N ASN A 204 2.01 22.00 4.45
CA ASN A 204 0.74 22.60 4.77
C ASN A 204 0.83 24.02 5.31
N SER A 205 -0.32 24.67 5.43
CA SER A 205 -0.45 26.03 5.92
C SER A 205 -0.15 26.19 7.42
N GLU A 206 -0.05 25.09 8.16
CA GLU A 206 0.31 25.06 9.59
C GLU A 206 1.84 24.99 9.78
N GLY A 207 2.59 24.97 8.69
CA GLY A 207 4.05 25.06 8.70
C GLY A 207 4.77 23.72 8.64
N GLN A 208 4.06 22.60 8.56
CA GLN A 208 4.68 21.29 8.48
C GLN A 208 5.16 21.00 7.06
N MET A 209 6.30 20.32 6.95
CA MET A 209 6.87 19.89 5.68
C MET A 209 7.57 18.54 5.86
N TYR A 210 7.22 17.55 5.00
CA TYR A 210 7.74 16.18 5.03
C TYR A 210 8.21 15.75 3.66
N TYR A 211 9.24 14.92 3.64
CA TYR A 211 9.63 14.14 2.47
C TYR A 211 9.57 12.65 2.82
N ASP A 212 8.88 11.86 2.01
CA ASP A 212 8.77 10.41 2.18
C ASP A 212 9.15 9.69 0.86
N TYR A 213 10.02 8.70 0.96
CA TYR A 213 10.37 7.80 -0.14
C TYR A 213 9.61 6.50 0.04
N ARG A 214 8.69 6.22 -0.88
CA ARG A 214 7.75 5.08 -0.76
C ARG A 214 8.05 4.01 -1.81
N PRO A 215 8.78 2.93 -1.45
CA PRO A 215 8.96 1.78 -2.31
C PRO A 215 7.74 0.88 -2.30
N MET A 216 7.56 0.11 -3.36
CA MET A 216 6.62 -1.01 -3.42
C MET A 216 7.14 -2.04 -4.41
N VAL A 217 7.02 -3.32 -4.07
CA VAL A 217 7.34 -4.42 -4.97
C VAL A 217 6.29 -5.51 -4.89
N THR A 218 6.02 -6.15 -6.01
CA THR A 218 5.19 -7.36 -6.09
C THR A 218 5.85 -8.34 -7.04
N LEU A 219 6.17 -9.53 -6.54
CA LEU A 219 6.59 -10.67 -7.34
C LEU A 219 5.49 -11.72 -7.30
N GLY A 220 5.06 -12.21 -8.45
CA GLY A 220 4.02 -13.23 -8.49
C GLY A 220 4.07 -14.10 -9.73
N ALA A 221 3.37 -15.23 -9.66
CA ALA A 221 3.20 -16.12 -10.79
C ALA A 221 1.83 -16.79 -10.82
N VAL A 222 1.29 -16.96 -12.02
CA VAL A 222 0.22 -17.90 -12.30
C VAL A 222 0.86 -19.20 -12.77
N CYS A 223 0.56 -20.31 -12.08
CA CYS A 223 0.92 -21.65 -12.48
C CYS A 223 -0.30 -22.30 -13.14
N ILE A 224 -0.16 -22.80 -14.35
CA ILE A 224 -1.18 -23.54 -15.08
C ILE A 224 -0.69 -24.97 -15.25
N MET A 225 -1.48 -25.93 -14.78
CA MET A 225 -1.18 -27.36 -14.86
C MET A 225 -2.20 -28.10 -15.71
N GLU A 226 -1.77 -29.17 -16.32
CA GLU A 226 -2.63 -30.12 -17.04
C GLU A 226 -2.41 -31.54 -16.48
N ASP A 227 -3.50 -32.22 -16.18
CA ASP A 227 -3.50 -33.63 -15.76
C ASP A 227 -4.70 -34.36 -16.38
N ASN A 228 -4.43 -35.36 -17.23
CA ASN A 228 -5.45 -36.18 -17.92
C ASN A 228 -6.51 -35.34 -18.66
N GLY A 229 -6.11 -34.23 -19.30
CA GLY A 229 -6.99 -33.34 -20.05
C GLY A 229 -7.76 -32.34 -19.19
N LYS A 230 -7.58 -32.36 -17.86
CA LYS A 230 -8.09 -31.34 -16.95
C LYS A 230 -7.04 -30.26 -16.77
N ILE A 231 -7.44 -29.00 -16.91
CA ILE A 231 -6.57 -27.83 -16.72
C ILE A 231 -7.01 -27.10 -15.47
N GLU A 232 -6.06 -26.82 -14.58
CA GLU A 232 -6.25 -26.01 -13.39
C GLU A 232 -5.18 -24.92 -13.30
N ASN A 233 -5.51 -23.80 -12.66
CA ASN A 233 -4.56 -22.73 -12.44
C ASN A 233 -4.77 -22.04 -11.09
N SER A 234 -3.67 -21.50 -10.56
CA SER A 234 -3.72 -20.67 -9.37
C SER A 234 -2.61 -19.62 -9.40
N TYR A 235 -2.74 -18.63 -8.55
CA TYR A 235 -1.82 -17.51 -8.40
C TYR A 235 -1.19 -17.49 -7.02
N ALA A 236 0.11 -17.19 -6.99
CA ALA A 236 0.83 -16.88 -5.75
C ALA A 236 1.64 -15.59 -5.91
N SER A 237 1.77 -14.82 -4.85
CA SER A 237 2.57 -13.59 -4.86
C SER A 237 3.07 -13.19 -3.48
N ARG A 238 4.12 -12.35 -3.51
CA ARG A 238 4.59 -11.59 -2.34
C ARG A 238 4.68 -10.13 -2.72
N ALA A 239 4.24 -9.27 -1.81
CA ALA A 239 4.28 -7.81 -2.00
C ALA A 239 4.68 -7.12 -0.70
N PHE A 240 5.68 -6.22 -0.81
CA PHE A 240 6.24 -5.51 0.34
C PHE A 240 6.64 -4.07 -0.05
N ARG A 241 6.78 -3.22 0.96
CA ARG A 241 7.46 -1.93 0.82
C ARG A 241 8.96 -2.11 1.03
N MET A 242 9.64 -2.61 -0.02
CA MET A 242 11.08 -2.88 -0.01
C MET A 242 11.70 -2.47 -1.34
N GLY A 243 13.02 -2.26 -1.34
CA GLY A 243 13.83 -2.13 -2.55
C GLY A 243 14.14 -3.49 -3.18
N ALA A 244 15.13 -3.51 -4.06
CA ALA A 244 15.49 -4.71 -4.81
C ALA A 244 16.11 -5.82 -3.94
N GLU A 245 16.53 -5.51 -2.73
CA GLU A 245 16.94 -6.50 -1.72
C GLU A 245 15.83 -7.51 -1.37
N PHE A 246 14.57 -7.22 -1.73
CA PHE A 246 13.44 -8.15 -1.65
C PHE A 246 13.62 -9.41 -2.52
N LEU A 247 14.30 -9.31 -3.66
CA LEU A 247 14.43 -10.39 -4.65
C LEU A 247 15.44 -11.45 -4.21
N THR A 248 15.16 -12.11 -3.09
CA THR A 248 15.97 -13.22 -2.57
C THR A 248 15.57 -14.57 -3.16
N ASP A 249 16.48 -15.53 -3.09
CA ASP A 249 16.22 -16.91 -3.52
C ASP A 249 15.08 -17.55 -2.72
N ASP A 250 14.96 -17.22 -1.43
CA ASP A 250 13.91 -17.75 -0.56
C ASP A 250 12.53 -17.24 -0.97
N ILE A 251 12.39 -15.95 -1.24
CA ILE A 251 11.12 -15.36 -1.71
C ILE A 251 10.70 -15.97 -3.06
N ILE A 252 11.64 -16.16 -3.98
CA ILE A 252 11.35 -16.79 -5.27
C ILE A 252 10.88 -18.23 -5.06
N ALA A 253 11.58 -19.00 -4.21
CA ALA A 253 11.22 -20.37 -3.90
C ALA A 253 9.86 -20.49 -3.20
N GLU A 254 9.54 -19.58 -2.28
CA GLU A 254 8.23 -19.53 -1.63
C GLU A 254 7.09 -19.30 -2.63
N VAL A 255 7.24 -18.30 -3.52
CA VAL A 255 6.24 -18.00 -4.55
C VAL A 255 6.07 -19.19 -5.50
N ALA A 256 7.17 -19.81 -5.94
CA ALA A 256 7.14 -20.97 -6.82
C ALA A 256 6.39 -22.13 -6.16
N LYS A 257 6.77 -22.50 -4.95
CA LYS A 257 6.17 -23.58 -4.18
C LYS A 257 4.67 -23.35 -3.96
N GLU A 258 4.29 -22.16 -3.50
CA GLU A 258 2.89 -21.84 -3.24
C GLU A 258 2.04 -21.88 -4.52
N ALA A 259 2.55 -21.37 -5.65
CA ALA A 259 1.84 -21.41 -6.94
C ALA A 259 1.56 -22.85 -7.36
N VAL A 260 2.56 -23.73 -7.25
CA VAL A 260 2.44 -25.15 -7.58
C VAL A 260 1.49 -25.88 -6.63
N GLU A 261 1.63 -25.71 -5.32
CA GLU A 261 0.78 -26.38 -4.31
C GLU A 261 -0.68 -25.94 -4.44
N LYS A 262 -0.96 -24.65 -4.58
CA LYS A 262 -2.32 -24.14 -4.79
C LYS A 262 -2.97 -24.64 -6.07
N THR A 263 -2.21 -24.80 -7.16
CA THR A 263 -2.73 -25.34 -8.41
C THR A 263 -2.96 -26.84 -8.31
N SER A 264 -2.01 -27.57 -7.72
CA SER A 264 -2.07 -29.02 -7.58
C SER A 264 -3.29 -29.49 -6.77
N ILE A 265 -3.65 -28.78 -5.70
CA ILE A 265 -4.79 -29.16 -4.85
C ILE A 265 -6.13 -29.06 -5.58
N LEU A 266 -6.23 -28.22 -6.63
CA LEU A 266 -7.46 -28.02 -7.39
C LEU A 266 -7.87 -29.28 -8.19
N PHE A 267 -6.94 -30.15 -8.54
CA PHE A 267 -7.27 -31.43 -9.19
C PHE A 267 -8.07 -32.36 -8.27
N GLN A 268 -7.95 -32.21 -6.96
CA GLN A 268 -8.68 -32.98 -5.95
C GLN A 268 -9.87 -32.20 -5.35
N ALA A 269 -10.06 -30.95 -5.75
CA ALA A 269 -11.09 -30.09 -5.22
C ALA A 269 -12.50 -30.58 -5.63
N ILE A 270 -13.42 -30.54 -4.69
CA ILE A 270 -14.86 -30.83 -4.89
C ILE A 270 -15.67 -29.54 -4.76
N LYS A 271 -16.77 -29.45 -5.50
CA LYS A 271 -17.70 -28.34 -5.35
C LYS A 271 -18.45 -28.47 -4.03
N PRO A 272 -18.36 -27.50 -3.09
CA PRO A 272 -19.15 -27.53 -1.88
C PRO A 272 -20.64 -27.33 -2.21
N LYS A 273 -21.51 -27.87 -1.38
CA LYS A 273 -22.96 -27.56 -1.47
C LYS A 273 -23.18 -26.14 -0.94
N GLY A 274 -23.94 -25.34 -1.69
CA GLY A 274 -24.45 -24.06 -1.20
C GLY A 274 -25.47 -24.25 -0.07
N GLY A 275 -25.57 -23.28 0.83
CA GLY A 275 -26.52 -23.28 1.93
C GLY A 275 -26.02 -22.55 3.16
N GLU A 276 -26.88 -22.45 4.17
CA GLU A 276 -26.50 -21.91 5.48
C GLU A 276 -25.65 -22.93 6.24
N MET A 277 -24.47 -22.51 6.70
CA MET A 277 -23.54 -23.38 7.43
C MET A 277 -22.60 -22.56 8.32
N PRO A 278 -22.08 -23.15 9.40
CA PRO A 278 -20.99 -22.55 10.17
C PRO A 278 -19.74 -22.38 9.31
N VAL A 279 -19.14 -21.19 9.35
CA VAL A 279 -17.92 -20.85 8.58
C VAL A 279 -16.79 -20.49 9.53
N VAL A 280 -15.62 -21.07 9.31
CA VAL A 280 -14.37 -20.63 9.95
C VAL A 280 -13.57 -19.86 8.93
N MET A 281 -13.30 -18.59 9.25
CA MET A 281 -12.50 -17.71 8.40
C MET A 281 -11.03 -17.74 8.85
N GLY A 282 -10.14 -18.17 7.96
CA GLY A 282 -8.70 -18.13 8.19
C GLY A 282 -8.13 -16.72 7.96
N ALA A 283 -6.94 -16.46 8.51
CA ALA A 283 -6.20 -15.23 8.21
C ALA A 283 -5.84 -15.14 6.71
N GLY A 284 -5.68 -13.92 6.20
CA GLY A 284 -5.33 -13.65 4.80
C GLY A 284 -6.50 -13.05 4.01
N GLY A 285 -6.96 -13.70 2.96
CA GLY A 285 -8.04 -13.18 2.08
C GLY A 285 -9.35 -12.84 2.78
N SER A 286 -9.63 -13.43 3.95
CA SER A 286 -10.75 -13.06 4.81
C SER A 286 -10.67 -11.61 5.34
N GLY A 287 -9.46 -11.03 5.40
CA GLY A 287 -9.27 -9.62 5.75
C GLY A 287 -9.92 -8.67 4.73
N ILE A 288 -9.99 -9.07 3.47
CA ILE A 288 -10.69 -8.30 2.43
C ILE A 288 -12.19 -8.27 2.71
N LEU A 289 -12.79 -9.41 3.12
CA LEU A 289 -14.20 -9.45 3.50
C LEU A 289 -14.48 -8.51 4.69
N LEU A 290 -13.58 -8.46 5.68
CA LEU A 290 -13.70 -7.53 6.80
C LEU A 290 -13.60 -6.07 6.34
N HIS A 291 -12.65 -5.77 5.43
CA HIS A 291 -12.50 -4.46 4.82
C HIS A 291 -13.77 -4.01 4.12
N GLU A 292 -14.33 -4.83 3.22
CA GLU A 292 -15.55 -4.53 2.47
C GLU A 292 -16.80 -4.45 3.37
N ALA A 293 -16.93 -5.35 4.35
CA ALA A 293 -18.12 -5.43 5.17
C ALA A 293 -18.23 -4.29 6.18
N ILE A 294 -17.13 -3.88 6.78
CA ILE A 294 -17.12 -2.89 7.86
C ILE A 294 -16.07 -1.79 7.70
N GLY A 295 -14.93 -2.05 7.05
CA GLY A 295 -13.84 -1.10 6.89
C GLY A 295 -14.33 0.22 6.28
N HIS A 296 -14.95 0.17 5.12
CA HIS A 296 -15.52 1.33 4.46
C HIS A 296 -16.62 2.01 5.29
N ALA A 297 -17.40 1.25 6.05
CA ALA A 297 -18.46 1.82 6.89
C ALA A 297 -17.91 2.60 8.11
N PHE A 298 -16.63 2.42 8.44
CA PHE A 298 -15.97 3.17 9.52
C PHE A 298 -15.25 4.43 9.04
N GLU A 299 -15.15 4.68 7.73
CA GLU A 299 -14.50 5.88 7.20
C GLU A 299 -15.14 7.16 7.72
N ALA A 300 -14.29 8.14 8.01
CA ALA A 300 -14.71 9.37 8.70
C ALA A 300 -15.69 10.20 7.86
N ASP A 301 -15.53 10.23 6.54
CA ASP A 301 -16.36 11.02 5.63
C ASP A 301 -17.81 10.49 5.57
N PHE A 302 -18.01 9.16 5.51
CA PHE A 302 -19.34 8.56 5.59
C PHE A 302 -19.98 8.78 6.95
N ASN A 303 -19.19 8.65 8.03
CA ASN A 303 -19.71 8.84 9.37
C ASN A 303 -20.05 10.31 9.66
N ARG A 304 -19.24 11.27 9.17
CA ARG A 304 -19.51 12.71 9.31
C ARG A 304 -20.77 13.13 8.57
N LYS A 305 -21.04 12.55 7.42
CA LYS A 305 -22.24 12.80 6.62
C LYS A 305 -23.48 12.01 7.06
N ASN A 306 -23.37 11.21 8.13
CA ASN A 306 -24.42 10.33 8.63
C ASN A 306 -24.96 9.34 7.58
N THR A 307 -24.10 8.88 6.67
CA THR A 307 -24.44 7.90 5.62
C THR A 307 -24.07 6.47 6.01
N SER A 308 -23.22 6.31 7.04
CA SER A 308 -22.86 5.00 7.59
C SER A 308 -23.87 4.54 8.65
N ILE A 309 -24.14 3.22 8.70
CA ILE A 309 -24.89 2.58 9.78
C ILE A 309 -24.20 2.69 11.15
N PHE A 310 -22.91 3.05 11.17
CA PHE A 310 -22.13 3.22 12.39
C PHE A 310 -21.99 4.69 12.84
N SER A 311 -22.66 5.63 12.18
CA SER A 311 -22.52 7.08 12.47
C SER A 311 -22.77 7.42 13.94
N ASP A 312 -23.77 6.79 14.57
CA ASP A 312 -24.15 7.03 15.96
C ASP A 312 -23.78 5.87 16.91
N GLN A 313 -22.84 5.01 16.52
CA GLN A 313 -22.50 3.82 17.27
C GLN A 313 -21.21 3.93 18.08
N LEU A 314 -20.57 5.11 18.12
CA LEU A 314 -19.36 5.32 18.90
C LEU A 314 -19.59 4.98 20.38
N ASN A 315 -18.67 4.22 20.99
CA ASN A 315 -18.75 3.69 22.36
C ASN A 315 -19.90 2.68 22.59
N LYS A 316 -20.54 2.18 21.53
CA LYS A 316 -21.57 1.14 21.65
C LYS A 316 -21.04 -0.21 21.18
N LYS A 317 -21.66 -1.30 21.69
CA LYS A 317 -21.36 -2.66 21.24
C LYS A 317 -21.89 -2.87 19.83
N VAL A 318 -20.98 -3.14 18.88
CA VAL A 318 -21.28 -3.35 17.45
C VAL A 318 -21.10 -4.79 16.99
N CYS A 319 -20.37 -5.60 17.77
CA CYS A 319 -20.19 -7.03 17.50
C CYS A 319 -19.89 -7.81 18.79
N ASN A 320 -19.46 -9.06 18.64
CA ASN A 320 -19.13 -9.91 19.77
C ASN A 320 -17.90 -9.35 20.52
N GLU A 321 -17.89 -9.48 21.86
CA GLU A 321 -16.84 -8.97 22.75
C GLU A 321 -15.45 -9.59 22.52
N HIS A 322 -15.37 -10.74 21.85
CA HIS A 322 -14.08 -11.37 21.48
C HIS A 322 -13.48 -10.79 20.19
N ILE A 323 -14.17 -9.85 19.54
CA ILE A 323 -13.72 -9.25 18.28
C ILE A 323 -12.98 -7.94 18.55
N ASN A 324 -11.77 -7.85 17.99
CA ASN A 324 -11.02 -6.60 17.88
C ASN A 324 -10.73 -6.34 16.40
N VAL A 325 -10.95 -5.11 15.96
CA VAL A 325 -10.59 -4.64 14.61
C VAL A 325 -9.55 -3.56 14.74
N VAL A 326 -8.42 -3.77 14.09
CA VAL A 326 -7.25 -2.89 14.16
C VAL A 326 -6.86 -2.48 12.75
N ASP A 327 -6.67 -1.20 12.55
CA ASP A 327 -5.96 -0.63 11.40
C ASP A 327 -4.52 -0.32 11.84
N ASP A 328 -3.54 -0.92 11.16
CA ASP A 328 -2.14 -0.85 11.58
C ASP A 328 -1.23 -0.50 10.39
N GLY A 329 -0.90 0.79 10.28
CA GLY A 329 0.05 1.31 9.30
C GLY A 329 1.52 1.23 9.74
N THR A 330 1.85 0.49 10.83
CA THR A 330 3.18 0.51 11.46
C THR A 330 3.96 -0.79 11.31
N ILE A 331 3.42 -1.78 10.61
CA ILE A 331 4.07 -3.09 10.44
C ILE A 331 5.25 -2.97 9.47
N PRO A 332 6.51 -3.21 9.91
CA PRO A 332 7.67 -3.01 9.04
C PRO A 332 7.55 -3.75 7.71
N PHE A 333 7.91 -3.07 6.63
CA PHE A 333 7.90 -3.55 5.25
C PHE A 333 6.54 -4.03 4.72
N ASN A 334 5.48 -3.99 5.51
CA ASN A 334 4.16 -4.39 5.06
C ASN A 334 3.67 -3.45 3.94
N ARG A 335 2.95 -4.01 2.98
CA ARG A 335 2.39 -3.27 1.85
C ARG A 335 1.51 -2.07 2.27
N GLY A 336 0.77 -2.21 3.37
CA GLY A 336 -0.12 -1.18 3.92
C GLY A 336 0.56 -0.17 4.84
N SER A 337 1.86 -0.32 5.12
CA SER A 337 2.54 0.59 6.04
C SER A 337 2.78 1.96 5.44
N VAL A 338 2.70 2.99 6.27
CA VAL A 338 2.98 4.37 5.89
C VAL A 338 3.82 5.05 6.97
N ASN A 339 4.86 5.75 6.56
CA ASN A 339 5.63 6.61 7.45
C ASN A 339 4.81 7.85 7.80
N ILE A 340 4.37 8.54 6.77
CA ILE A 340 3.46 9.70 6.80
C ILE A 340 2.41 9.45 5.72
N ASP A 341 1.14 9.70 6.03
CA ASP A 341 0.06 9.62 5.04
C ASP A 341 0.00 10.87 4.15
N ASP A 342 -0.98 10.92 3.24
CA ASP A 342 -1.10 12.01 2.26
C ASP A 342 -1.67 13.31 2.88
N GLU A 343 -1.91 13.33 4.17
CA GLU A 343 -2.33 14.49 4.96
C GLU A 343 -1.27 14.94 5.98
N GLY A 344 -0.08 14.33 5.94
CA GLY A 344 1.03 14.66 6.84
C GLY A 344 0.91 14.03 8.22
N ILE A 345 0.08 12.97 8.39
CA ILE A 345 -0.06 12.29 9.67
C ILE A 345 0.79 11.02 9.69
N ALA A 346 1.55 10.84 10.77
CA ALA A 346 2.36 9.66 10.96
C ALA A 346 1.53 8.37 11.02
N GLY A 347 2.03 7.32 10.39
CA GLY A 347 1.46 5.99 10.46
C GLY A 347 1.31 5.52 11.90
N GLN A 348 0.16 4.94 12.24
CA GLN A 348 -0.17 4.52 13.60
C GLN A 348 -0.96 3.22 13.60
N LYS A 349 -1.04 2.61 14.78
CA LYS A 349 -1.88 1.47 15.08
C LYS A 349 -3.15 1.92 15.79
N THR A 350 -4.29 1.78 15.16
CA THR A 350 -5.57 2.27 15.65
C THR A 350 -6.55 1.13 15.88
N TYR A 351 -7.09 1.00 17.09
CA TYR A 351 -8.23 0.13 17.34
C TYR A 351 -9.51 0.81 16.86
N ILE A 352 -10.16 0.25 15.87
CA ILE A 352 -11.47 0.70 15.38
C ILE A 352 -12.56 0.08 16.25
N VAL A 353 -12.45 -1.24 16.50
CA VAL A 353 -13.31 -1.96 17.46
C VAL A 353 -12.43 -2.60 18.51
N LYS A 354 -12.77 -2.42 19.77
CA LYS A 354 -12.09 -3.04 20.91
C LYS A 354 -13.10 -3.78 21.79
N GLU A 355 -12.87 -5.08 21.97
CA GLU A 355 -13.77 -5.95 22.76
C GLU A 355 -15.25 -5.81 22.34
N GLY A 356 -15.49 -5.77 21.03
CA GLY A 356 -16.82 -5.62 20.45
C GLY A 356 -17.41 -4.22 20.47
N ILE A 357 -16.74 -3.24 21.08
CA ILE A 357 -17.17 -1.84 21.20
C ILE A 357 -16.50 -0.99 20.12
N LEU A 358 -17.26 -0.17 19.43
CA LEU A 358 -16.72 0.80 18.48
C LEU A 358 -15.95 1.87 19.27
N ASP A 359 -14.61 1.77 19.25
CA ASP A 359 -13.71 2.66 20.01
C ASP A 359 -13.45 3.96 19.25
N ARG A 360 -13.24 3.85 17.93
CA ARG A 360 -12.99 5.01 17.06
C ARG A 360 -13.70 4.80 15.73
N LYS A 361 -14.12 5.89 15.12
CA LYS A 361 -14.35 5.92 13.68
C LYS A 361 -12.98 6.09 13.02
N SER A 362 -12.75 5.47 11.88
CA SER A 362 -11.58 5.79 11.08
C SER A 362 -11.57 7.31 10.88
N THR A 363 -10.50 7.97 11.26
CA THR A 363 -10.42 9.42 11.20
C THR A 363 -10.15 9.93 9.79
N ARG A 364 -10.06 8.99 8.81
CA ARG A 364 -9.75 9.33 7.41
C ARG A 364 -10.35 8.36 6.43
#